data_d6793ab620ac24253f21e5aa66aa322f
#
_entry.id   d6793ab620ac24253f21e5aa66aa322f
#
_cell.length_a   1.000
_cell.length_b   1.000
_cell.length_c   1.000
_cell.angle_alpha   90.00
_cell.angle_beta   90.00
_cell.angle_gamma   90.00
#
_symmetry.space_group_name_H-M   'P 1'
#
loop_
_entity.id
_entity.type
_entity.pdbx_description
1 polymer ?
#
loop_
_entity_poly.entity_id
_entity_poly.type
_entity_poly.pdbx_seq_one_letter_code
_entity_poly.pdbx_strand_id
1 'polypeptide(L)'
;MIPLKDENPTKNFPLITIIFIISNTLIFLYQISQPMGTITTFATFGLIPAHLIESPISTYPTIYSSMFIHSGIGHLAGNMLYLWIFGNNIEDVPGKVGFILFHTTFRVSASTSHILTDLDSQKFQWSELARRSRTFWEGICCYSQ
;
A
#
# COMPACT_ATOMS: atom_id res chain seq x y z
N MET A 1 -23.94 -10.61 6.57
CA MET A 1 -24.45 -9.48 5.76
C MET A 1 -23.40 -8.41 5.76
N ILE A 2 -22.95 -7.94 4.61
CA ILE A 2 -22.03 -6.80 4.50
C ILE A 2 -22.91 -5.54 4.42
N PRO A 3 -22.83 -4.59 5.36
CA PRO A 3 -23.58 -3.34 5.28
C PRO A 3 -23.04 -2.51 4.11
N LEU A 4 -23.76 -2.49 2.99
CA LEU A 4 -23.40 -1.72 1.81
C LEU A 4 -23.86 -0.26 1.88
N LYS A 5 -24.62 0.10 2.90
CA LYS A 5 -25.12 1.44 3.12
C LYS A 5 -25.07 1.77 4.59
N ASP A 6 -24.54 2.95 4.88
CA ASP A 6 -24.58 3.52 6.21
C ASP A 6 -25.88 4.29 6.42
N GLU A 7 -26.49 4.11 7.59
CA GLU A 7 -27.72 4.80 7.99
C GLU A 7 -27.44 6.15 8.71
N ASN A 8 -26.16 6.46 8.95
CA ASN A 8 -25.77 7.66 9.65
C ASN A 8 -25.62 8.85 8.66
N PRO A 9 -26.50 9.87 8.69
CA PRO A 9 -26.38 10.99 7.77
C PRO A 9 -25.10 11.80 8.08
N THR A 10 -24.16 11.77 7.17
CA THR A 10 -22.94 12.60 7.25
C THR A 10 -23.30 14.07 7.07
N LYS A 11 -22.69 14.92 7.89
CA LYS A 11 -22.94 16.38 7.88
C LYS A 11 -22.07 17.09 6.83
N ASN A 12 -20.92 16.51 6.50
CA ASN A 12 -19.93 17.14 5.63
C ASN A 12 -19.63 16.27 4.41
N PHE A 13 -19.22 16.92 3.32
CA PHE A 13 -18.74 16.21 2.13
C PHE A 13 -17.41 15.51 2.41
N PRO A 14 -17.27 14.19 2.15
CA PRO A 14 -16.10 13.37 2.52
C PRO A 14 -14.96 13.59 1.52
N LEU A 15 -14.37 14.77 1.51
CA LEU A 15 -13.37 15.19 0.54
C LEU A 15 -12.09 14.34 0.62
N ILE A 16 -11.60 14.09 1.84
CA ILE A 16 -10.34 13.35 2.04
C ILE A 16 -10.51 11.87 1.68
N THR A 17 -11.65 11.29 2.05
CA THR A 17 -12.02 9.92 1.64
C THR A 17 -11.97 9.75 0.13
N ILE A 18 -12.58 10.69 -0.61
CA ILE A 18 -12.59 10.67 -2.08
C ILE A 18 -11.18 10.83 -2.64
N ILE A 19 -10.39 11.77 -2.10
CA ILE A 19 -8.99 11.97 -2.49
C ILE A 19 -8.18 10.68 -2.29
N PHE A 20 -8.34 9.99 -1.17
CA PHE A 20 -7.66 8.72 -0.93
C PHE A 20 -8.08 7.63 -1.92
N ILE A 21 -9.37 7.50 -2.22
CA ILE A 21 -9.86 6.53 -3.20
C ILE A 21 -9.26 6.80 -4.59
N ILE A 22 -9.31 8.05 -5.04
CA ILE A 22 -8.75 8.45 -6.35
C ILE A 22 -7.24 8.22 -6.38
N SER A 23 -6.51 8.68 -5.37
CA SER A 23 -5.05 8.54 -5.30
C SER A 23 -4.61 7.07 -5.32
N ASN A 24 -5.23 6.21 -4.50
CA ASN A 24 -4.92 4.78 -4.48
C ASN A 24 -5.22 4.12 -5.82
N THR A 25 -6.33 4.48 -6.45
CA THR A 25 -6.70 3.94 -7.78
C THR A 25 -5.70 4.37 -8.85
N LEU A 26 -5.32 5.65 -8.90
CA LEU A 26 -4.35 6.16 -9.88
C LEU A 26 -2.96 5.54 -9.67
N ILE A 27 -2.50 5.41 -8.43
CA ILE A 27 -1.22 4.78 -8.10
C ILE A 27 -1.25 3.30 -8.49
N PHE A 28 -2.36 2.60 -8.28
CA PHE A 28 -2.49 1.22 -8.70
C PHE A 28 -2.48 1.05 -10.23
N LEU A 29 -3.13 1.94 -10.97
CA LEU A 29 -3.07 1.96 -12.43
C LEU A 29 -1.65 2.20 -12.93
N TYR A 30 -0.92 3.13 -12.30
CA TYR A 30 0.50 3.32 -12.56
C TYR A 30 1.30 2.05 -12.23
N GLN A 31 1.04 1.42 -11.10
CA GLN A 31 1.72 0.21 -10.66
C GLN A 31 1.59 -0.94 -11.68
N ILE A 32 0.40 -1.19 -12.21
CA ILE A 32 0.18 -2.26 -13.20
C ILE A 32 0.69 -1.89 -14.61
N SER A 33 0.92 -0.62 -14.89
CA SER A 33 1.49 -0.15 -16.17
C SER A 33 3.01 -0.33 -16.27
N GLN A 34 3.69 -0.59 -15.13
CA GLN A 34 5.13 -0.76 -15.12
C GLN A 34 5.57 -2.12 -15.68
N PRO A 35 6.74 -2.19 -16.34
CA PRO A 35 7.36 -3.48 -16.68
C PRO A 35 7.53 -4.32 -15.40
N MET A 36 7.09 -5.57 -15.41
CA MET A 36 7.00 -6.44 -14.22
C MET A 36 5.96 -6.00 -13.16
N GLY A 37 5.13 -5.00 -13.45
CA GLY A 37 3.95 -4.63 -12.67
C GLY A 37 4.22 -4.36 -11.19
N THR A 38 3.53 -5.12 -10.34
CA THR A 38 3.61 -4.99 -8.88
C THR A 38 5.00 -5.23 -8.30
N ILE A 39 5.82 -6.10 -8.91
CA ILE A 39 7.14 -6.48 -8.37
C ILE A 39 8.09 -5.29 -8.32
N THR A 40 8.21 -4.55 -9.43
CA THR A 40 9.09 -3.37 -9.51
C THR A 40 8.66 -2.29 -8.53
N THR A 41 7.36 -2.05 -8.46
CA THR A 41 6.80 -1.02 -7.58
C THR A 41 6.97 -1.37 -6.10
N PHE A 42 6.80 -2.65 -5.74
CA PHE A 42 7.09 -3.12 -4.38
C PHE A 42 8.57 -3.00 -4.02
N ALA A 43 9.47 -3.34 -4.95
CA ALA A 43 10.90 -3.24 -4.69
C ALA A 43 11.37 -1.79 -4.48
N THR A 44 10.72 -0.81 -5.15
CA THR A 44 11.12 0.61 -5.11
C THR A 44 10.42 1.39 -4.00
N PHE A 45 9.12 1.18 -3.80
CA PHE A 45 8.28 1.99 -2.92
C PHE A 45 7.65 1.20 -1.77
N GLY A 46 7.78 -0.13 -1.78
CA GLY A 46 7.30 -1.00 -0.71
C GLY A 46 8.15 -0.92 0.54
N LEU A 47 7.56 -1.19 1.68
CA LEU A 47 8.28 -1.29 2.93
C LEU A 47 8.94 -2.65 3.04
N ILE A 48 10.27 -2.68 2.97
CA ILE A 48 11.08 -3.89 3.16
C ILE A 48 11.71 -3.83 4.56
N PRO A 49 11.30 -4.71 5.49
CA PRO A 49 11.76 -4.66 6.88
C PRO A 49 13.29 -4.73 7.03
N ALA A 50 13.96 -5.54 6.23
CA ALA A 50 15.42 -5.66 6.25
C ALA A 50 16.11 -4.34 5.95
N HIS A 51 15.65 -3.59 4.94
CA HIS A 51 16.20 -2.29 4.59
C HIS A 51 15.94 -1.23 5.67
N LEU A 52 14.81 -1.33 6.38
CA LEU A 52 14.49 -0.41 7.47
C LEU A 52 15.46 -0.60 8.66
N ILE A 53 15.89 -1.83 8.92
CA ILE A 53 16.86 -2.14 9.99
C ILE A 53 18.29 -1.71 9.58
N GLU A 54 18.67 -1.96 8.32
CA GLU A 54 20.02 -1.64 7.83
C GLU A 54 20.25 -0.14 7.60
N SER A 55 19.23 0.56 7.12
CA SER A 55 19.33 1.97 6.72
C SER A 55 18.03 2.74 7.03
N PRO A 56 17.72 3.01 8.30
CA PRO A 56 16.43 3.57 8.71
C PRO A 56 16.15 4.95 8.11
N ILE A 57 17.15 5.83 7.99
CA ILE A 57 16.96 7.20 7.48
C ILE A 57 16.59 7.21 6.00
N SER A 58 17.23 6.37 5.18
CA SER A 58 16.95 6.30 3.75
C SER A 58 15.63 5.57 3.43
N THR A 59 15.23 4.66 4.32
CA THR A 59 14.04 3.81 4.13
C THR A 59 12.78 4.42 4.78
N TYR A 60 12.94 5.43 5.63
CA TYR A 60 11.79 6.08 6.29
C TYR A 60 10.67 6.52 5.33
N PRO A 61 10.93 7.09 4.14
CA PRO A 61 9.86 7.46 3.21
C PRO A 61 9.04 6.27 2.71
N THR A 62 9.61 5.05 2.68
CA THR A 62 8.89 3.86 2.20
C THR A 62 7.77 3.42 3.15
N ILE A 63 7.81 3.84 4.42
CA ILE A 63 6.70 3.63 5.36
C ILE A 63 5.43 4.28 4.81
N TYR A 64 5.55 5.50 4.29
CA TYR A 64 4.40 6.23 3.74
C TYR A 64 4.05 5.79 2.32
N SER A 65 5.03 5.58 1.44
CA SER A 65 4.76 5.16 0.06
C SER A 65 4.13 3.77 -0.01
N SER A 66 4.52 2.85 0.88
CA SER A 66 3.94 1.50 0.96
C SER A 66 2.44 1.49 1.25
N MET A 67 1.90 2.55 1.86
CA MET A 67 0.47 2.68 2.13
C MET A 67 -0.39 2.72 0.86
N PHE A 68 0.20 3.13 -0.26
CA PHE A 68 -0.47 3.27 -1.55
C PHE A 68 -0.20 2.08 -2.49
N ILE A 69 0.69 1.17 -2.11
CA ILE A 69 1.03 0.00 -2.92
C ILE A 69 0.08 -1.15 -2.60
N HIS A 70 -0.47 -1.76 -3.65
CA HIS A 70 -1.44 -2.84 -3.51
C HIS A 70 -0.93 -4.11 -4.19
N SER A 71 -1.10 -5.26 -3.54
CA SER A 71 -0.66 -6.57 -4.06
C SER A 71 -1.49 -7.08 -5.23
N GLY A 72 -2.68 -6.53 -5.45
CA GLY A 72 -3.55 -6.90 -6.56
C GLY A 72 -4.89 -6.20 -6.49
N ILE A 73 -5.70 -6.41 -7.54
CA ILE A 73 -6.99 -5.73 -7.71
C ILE A 73 -7.98 -6.06 -6.57
N GLY A 74 -7.97 -7.28 -6.05
CA GLY A 74 -8.84 -7.67 -4.94
C GLY A 74 -8.49 -6.92 -3.64
N HIS A 75 -7.20 -6.72 -3.37
CA HIS A 75 -6.74 -5.94 -2.23
C HIS A 75 -7.12 -4.46 -2.37
N LEU A 76 -6.89 -3.88 -3.55
CA LEU A 76 -7.34 -2.51 -3.83
C LEU A 76 -8.85 -2.36 -3.64
N ALA A 77 -9.64 -3.25 -4.28
CA ALA A 77 -11.10 -3.20 -4.22
C ALA A 77 -11.62 -3.29 -2.77
N GLY A 78 -11.07 -4.19 -1.97
CA GLY A 78 -11.41 -4.31 -0.55
C GLY A 78 -11.13 -3.04 0.24
N ASN A 79 -9.95 -2.43 0.04
CA ASN A 79 -9.59 -1.18 0.70
C ASN A 79 -10.47 -0.01 0.25
N MET A 80 -10.77 0.10 -1.04
CA MET A 80 -11.63 1.17 -1.58
C MET A 80 -13.07 1.01 -1.09
N LEU A 81 -13.58 -0.22 -1.03
CA LEU A 81 -14.90 -0.51 -0.50
C LEU A 81 -14.99 -0.13 1.00
N TYR A 82 -13.96 -0.46 1.77
CA TYR A 82 -13.89 -0.07 3.18
C TYR A 82 -13.88 1.45 3.36
N LEU A 83 -13.05 2.16 2.58
CA LEU A 83 -13.01 3.62 2.60
C LEU A 83 -14.35 4.23 2.16
N TRP A 84 -15.01 3.64 1.18
CA TRP A 84 -16.30 4.11 0.70
C TRP A 84 -17.40 3.99 1.75
N ILE A 85 -17.45 2.87 2.47
CA ILE A 85 -18.51 2.60 3.46
C ILE A 85 -18.27 3.37 4.77
N PHE A 86 -17.04 3.38 5.26
CA PHE A 86 -16.71 3.89 6.59
C PHE A 86 -16.00 5.23 6.58
N GLY A 87 -15.32 5.59 5.48
CA GLY A 87 -14.45 6.75 5.43
C GLY A 87 -15.19 8.07 5.67
N ASN A 88 -16.37 8.23 5.10
CA ASN A 88 -17.18 9.44 5.28
C ASN A 88 -17.56 9.67 6.74
N ASN A 89 -17.97 8.64 7.47
CA ASN A 89 -18.30 8.72 8.88
C ASN A 89 -17.10 9.01 9.76
N ILE A 90 -16.00 8.31 9.46
CA ILE A 90 -14.76 8.52 10.20
C ILE A 90 -14.18 9.91 9.90
N GLU A 91 -14.35 10.45 8.68
CA GLU A 91 -13.92 11.83 8.36
C GLU A 91 -14.76 12.88 9.05
N ASP A 92 -16.06 12.62 9.24
CA ASP A 92 -17.00 13.59 9.81
C ASP A 92 -16.78 13.82 11.31
N VAL A 93 -16.31 12.83 12.06
CA VAL A 93 -16.14 12.90 13.52
C VAL A 93 -14.89 13.71 13.93
N PRO A 94 -13.65 13.34 13.53
CA PRO A 94 -12.45 14.09 13.89
C PRO A 94 -12.14 15.24 12.93
N GLY A 95 -12.93 15.41 11.88
CA GLY A 95 -12.67 16.34 10.80
C GLY A 95 -11.53 15.92 9.87
N LYS A 96 -11.28 16.70 8.83
CA LYS A 96 -10.34 16.37 7.74
C LYS A 96 -8.92 16.05 8.22
N VAL A 97 -8.36 16.91 9.09
CA VAL A 97 -7.01 16.72 9.63
C VAL A 97 -6.93 15.51 10.54
N GLY A 98 -7.92 15.36 11.43
CA GLY A 98 -8.01 14.21 12.33
C GLY A 98 -8.14 12.89 11.57
N PHE A 99 -8.89 12.87 10.48
CA PHE A 99 -9.02 11.70 9.61
C PHE A 99 -7.69 11.31 8.94
N ILE A 100 -6.94 12.27 8.40
CA ILE A 100 -5.61 12.01 7.81
C ILE A 100 -4.67 11.42 8.87
N LEU A 101 -4.60 12.02 10.05
CA LEU A 101 -3.75 11.55 11.14
C LEU A 101 -4.16 10.14 11.59
N PHE A 102 -5.45 9.90 11.80
CA PHE A 102 -5.99 8.59 12.18
C PHE A 102 -5.64 7.53 11.13
N HIS A 103 -5.93 7.81 9.85
CA HIS A 103 -5.67 6.88 8.76
C HIS A 103 -4.19 6.55 8.62
N THR A 104 -3.32 7.57 8.70
CA THR A 104 -1.87 7.41 8.62
C THR A 104 -1.33 6.59 9.80
N THR A 105 -1.73 6.93 11.02
CA THR A 105 -1.29 6.23 12.23
C THR A 105 -1.72 4.77 12.22
N PHE A 106 -2.97 4.50 11.85
CA PHE A 106 -3.49 3.14 11.76
C PHE A 106 -2.73 2.29 10.73
N ARG A 107 -2.45 2.86 9.55
CA ARG A 107 -1.67 2.20 8.50
C ARG A 107 -0.24 1.92 8.92
N VAL A 108 0.44 2.88 9.51
CA VAL A 108 1.80 2.71 10.05
C VAL A 108 1.81 1.63 11.12
N SER A 109 0.86 1.62 12.04
CA SER A 109 0.74 0.59 13.08
C SER A 109 0.52 -0.80 12.50
N ALA A 110 -0.36 -0.94 11.50
CA ALA A 110 -0.60 -2.20 10.81
C ALA A 110 0.67 -2.71 10.10
N SER A 111 1.38 -1.83 9.39
CA SER A 111 2.65 -2.17 8.72
C SER A 111 3.72 -2.60 9.73
N THR A 112 3.84 -1.89 10.84
CA THR A 112 4.80 -2.23 11.91
C THR A 112 4.45 -3.57 12.57
N SER A 113 3.18 -3.83 12.84
CA SER A 113 2.72 -5.11 13.38
C SER A 113 3.03 -6.27 12.43
N HIS A 114 2.81 -6.09 11.13
CA HIS A 114 3.16 -7.08 10.12
C HIS A 114 4.67 -7.35 10.08
N ILE A 115 5.50 -6.33 10.20
CA ILE A 115 6.96 -6.48 10.27
C ILE A 115 7.35 -7.31 11.49
N LEU A 116 6.78 -7.04 12.66
CA LEU A 116 7.13 -7.72 13.90
C LEU A 116 6.69 -9.19 13.93
N THR A 117 5.58 -9.52 13.26
CA THR A 117 5.05 -10.88 13.25
C THR A 117 5.70 -11.78 12.20
N ASP A 118 6.31 -11.22 11.15
CA ASP A 118 6.71 -11.98 9.97
C ASP A 118 8.12 -11.66 9.44
N LEU A 119 9.06 -11.41 10.35
CA LEU A 119 10.44 -11.04 10.01
C LEU A 119 11.18 -12.12 9.20
N ASP A 120 10.91 -13.41 9.42
CA ASP A 120 11.62 -14.50 8.77
C ASP A 120 11.01 -14.87 7.41
N SER A 121 9.71 -14.89 7.28
CA SER A 121 9.03 -15.22 6.01
C SER A 121 9.23 -14.15 4.95
N GLN A 122 9.31 -12.90 5.36
CA GLN A 122 9.57 -11.77 4.45
C GLN A 122 10.98 -11.81 3.85
N LYS A 123 12.00 -12.19 4.62
CA LYS A 123 13.35 -12.41 4.09
C LYS A 123 13.37 -13.48 3.00
N PHE A 124 12.61 -14.56 3.19
CA PHE A 124 12.49 -15.63 2.22
C PHE A 124 11.78 -15.17 0.93
N GLN A 125 10.64 -14.50 1.04
CA GLN A 125 9.88 -14.01 -0.11
C GLN A 125 10.68 -12.99 -0.95
N TRP A 126 11.35 -12.05 -0.31
CA TRP A 126 12.15 -11.05 -1.03
C TRP A 126 13.40 -11.63 -1.66
N SER A 127 14.06 -12.61 -1.03
CA SER A 127 15.20 -13.30 -1.63
C SER A 127 14.79 -14.09 -2.87
N GLU A 128 13.61 -14.69 -2.88
CA GLU A 128 13.05 -15.41 -4.01
C GLU A 128 12.65 -14.48 -5.17
N LEU A 129 12.01 -13.35 -4.85
CA LEU A 129 11.67 -12.32 -5.82
C LEU A 129 12.92 -11.67 -6.44
N ALA A 130 13.93 -11.36 -5.63
CA ALA A 130 15.20 -10.82 -6.10
C ALA A 130 15.98 -11.83 -6.96
N ARG A 131 15.86 -13.13 -6.69
CA ARG A 131 16.43 -14.19 -7.50
C ARG A 131 15.72 -14.27 -8.85
N ARG A 132 14.39 -14.28 -8.87
CA ARG A 132 13.58 -14.28 -10.10
C ARG A 132 13.82 -13.06 -10.98
N SER A 133 14.00 -11.89 -10.40
CA SER A 133 14.31 -10.68 -11.18
C SER A 133 15.71 -10.77 -11.81
N ARG A 134 16.71 -11.28 -11.09
CA ARG A 134 18.06 -11.47 -11.63
C ARG A 134 18.07 -12.44 -12.82
N THR A 135 17.48 -13.61 -12.69
CA THR A 135 17.42 -14.59 -13.78
C THR A 135 16.67 -14.07 -15.00
N PHE A 136 15.67 -13.21 -14.81
CA PHE A 136 14.96 -12.55 -15.91
C PHE A 136 15.86 -11.57 -16.67
N TRP A 137 16.64 -10.74 -15.97
CA TRP A 137 17.57 -9.79 -16.60
C TRP A 137 18.76 -10.48 -17.26
N GLU A 138 19.31 -11.52 -16.66
CA GLU A 138 20.36 -12.35 -17.24
C GLU A 138 19.87 -13.04 -18.53
N GLY A 139 18.62 -13.55 -18.54
CA GLY A 139 18.01 -14.12 -19.73
C GLY A 139 17.82 -13.15 -20.88
N ILE A 140 17.50 -11.87 -20.60
CA ILE A 140 17.36 -10.82 -21.61
C ILE A 140 18.75 -10.41 -22.17
N CYS A 141 19.76 -10.26 -21.31
CA CYS A 141 21.12 -9.93 -21.74
C CYS A 141 21.76 -11.01 -22.61
N CYS A 142 21.46 -12.28 -22.38
CA CYS A 142 21.96 -13.38 -23.20
C CYS A 142 21.27 -13.50 -24.58
N TYR A 143 20.09 -12.89 -24.76
CA TYR A 143 19.35 -12.94 -26.04
C TYR A 143 19.71 -11.77 -26.99
N SER A 144 20.54 -10.82 -26.53
CA SER A 144 20.94 -9.63 -27.32
C SER A 144 22.37 -9.74 -27.91
N GLN A 145 22.97 -10.91 -27.91
CA GLN A 145 24.19 -11.27 -28.66
C GLN A 145 23.80 -12.27 -29.75
#